data_0113526e69fdbf7386c9dd8ca9282bd0
#
_entry.id   0113526e69fdbf7386c9dd8ca9282bd0
#
_cell.length_a   1.000
_cell.length_b   1.000
_cell.length_c   1.000
_cell.angle_alpha   90.00
_cell.angle_beta   90.00
_cell.angle_gamma   90.00
#
_symmetry.space_group_name_H-M   'P 1'
#
loop_
_entity.id
_entity.type
_entity.pdbx_description
1 polymer ?
#
loop_
_entity_poly.entity_id
_entity_poly.type
_entity_poly.pdbx_seq_one_letter_code
_entity_poly.pdbx_strand_id
1 'polypeptide(L)'
;GAPIAANKALKAIRTFLRWCVGRAVLDRSPAEGIPLPAKQTARDRVLSDDELARIILAARHIGGPYGDIVEMLALTGQRREEVARCTWDEIHMDTRIWTIASERTKNSKAHMVHLSDQAVEVLVRAKDDDTQFVFSKTGTFAFQNFGPAKRKIDLMSGVGTWRLHDLRRTCVSGMARLGIAPHVADKILNHQTGTISGVAAV
;
A
#
# COMPACT_ATOMS: atom_id res chain seq x y z
N GLY A 1 14.41 -8.37 -22.37
CA GLY A 1 14.68 -9.10 -21.11
C GLY A 1 13.95 -8.46 -19.94
N ALA A 2 13.78 -9.22 -18.84
CA ALA A 2 13.08 -8.76 -17.64
C ALA A 2 14.10 -8.45 -16.50
N PRO A 3 14.80 -7.31 -16.53
CA PRO A 3 15.93 -7.04 -15.64
C PRO A 3 15.52 -7.02 -14.16
N ILE A 4 14.31 -6.56 -13.85
CA ILE A 4 13.76 -6.56 -12.49
C ILE A 4 13.49 -8.01 -11.99
N ALA A 5 13.02 -8.89 -12.88
CA ALA A 5 12.81 -10.30 -12.54
C ALA A 5 14.17 -10.99 -12.28
N ALA A 6 15.19 -10.71 -13.09
CA ALA A 6 16.55 -11.22 -12.87
C ALA A 6 17.11 -10.76 -11.52
N ASN A 7 16.93 -9.49 -11.14
CA ASN A 7 17.32 -8.99 -9.82
C ASN A 7 16.60 -9.73 -8.67
N LYS A 8 15.29 -10.00 -8.83
CA LYS A 8 14.52 -10.76 -7.84
C LYS A 8 15.01 -12.19 -7.72
N ALA A 9 15.26 -12.87 -8.85
CA ALA A 9 15.79 -14.21 -8.86
C ALA A 9 17.16 -14.29 -8.17
N LEU A 10 18.08 -13.39 -8.49
CA LEU A 10 19.40 -13.35 -7.84
C LEU A 10 19.29 -13.09 -6.32
N LYS A 11 18.39 -12.19 -5.89
CA LYS A 11 18.14 -11.97 -4.45
C LYS A 11 17.60 -13.22 -3.75
N ALA A 12 16.68 -13.96 -4.37
CA ALA A 12 16.15 -15.21 -3.83
C ALA A 12 17.25 -16.29 -3.72
N ILE A 13 18.05 -16.46 -4.78
CA ILE A 13 19.20 -17.38 -4.79
C ILE A 13 20.20 -17.03 -3.67
N ARG A 14 20.54 -15.74 -3.53
CA ARG A 14 21.45 -15.31 -2.45
C ARG A 14 20.88 -15.59 -1.05
N THR A 15 19.59 -15.44 -0.86
CA THR A 15 18.94 -15.73 0.42
C THR A 15 19.03 -17.23 0.72
N PHE A 16 18.76 -18.09 -0.25
CA PHE A 16 18.90 -19.53 -0.13
C PHE A 16 20.36 -19.95 0.15
N LEU A 17 21.31 -19.44 -0.61
CA LEU A 17 22.71 -19.77 -0.43
C LEU A 17 23.26 -19.30 0.94
N ARG A 18 22.84 -18.13 1.44
CA ARG A 18 23.16 -17.70 2.81
C ARG A 18 22.59 -18.65 3.87
N TRP A 19 21.37 -19.14 3.64
CA TRP A 19 20.78 -20.16 4.50
C TRP A 19 21.62 -21.45 4.50
N CYS A 20 22.09 -21.92 3.33
CA CYS A 20 22.99 -23.07 3.22
C CYS A 20 24.30 -22.86 4.00
N VAL A 21 24.91 -21.68 3.88
CA VAL A 21 26.14 -21.34 4.64
C VAL A 21 25.84 -21.33 6.15
N GLY A 22 24.72 -20.72 6.58
CA GLY A 22 24.32 -20.70 7.99
C GLY A 22 24.02 -22.10 8.57
N ARG A 23 23.84 -23.11 7.74
CA ARG A 23 23.60 -24.51 8.10
C ARG A 23 24.85 -25.41 7.86
N ALA A 24 25.99 -24.80 7.57
CA ALA A 24 27.22 -25.51 7.24
C ALA A 24 27.12 -26.53 6.06
N VAL A 25 26.12 -26.30 5.17
CA VAL A 25 25.96 -27.06 3.90
C VAL A 25 26.99 -26.57 2.86
N LEU A 26 27.36 -25.29 2.94
CA LEU A 26 28.37 -24.64 2.12
C LEU A 26 29.32 -23.84 3.01
N ASP A 27 30.60 -23.84 2.70
CA ASP A 27 31.61 -23.02 3.40
C ASP A 27 31.43 -21.53 3.07
N ARG A 28 31.07 -21.23 1.83
CA ARG A 28 30.82 -19.86 1.34
C ARG A 28 29.73 -19.84 0.25
N SER A 29 29.11 -18.68 0.06
CA SER A 29 28.12 -18.52 -0.99
C SER A 29 28.75 -18.38 -2.37
N PRO A 30 28.43 -19.24 -3.36
CA PRO A 30 28.90 -19.07 -4.73
C PRO A 30 28.32 -17.85 -5.44
N ALA A 31 27.32 -17.21 -4.87
CA ALA A 31 26.75 -15.95 -5.38
C ALA A 31 27.32 -14.69 -4.68
N GLU A 32 28.39 -14.85 -3.91
CA GLU A 32 29.11 -13.74 -3.30
C GLU A 32 29.81 -12.91 -4.39
N GLY A 33 29.73 -11.58 -4.28
CA GLY A 33 30.35 -10.66 -5.25
C GLY A 33 29.64 -10.53 -6.60
N ILE A 34 28.65 -11.37 -6.96
CA ILE A 34 27.93 -11.23 -8.24
C ILE A 34 27.10 -9.92 -8.22
N PRO A 35 27.30 -8.96 -9.12
CA PRO A 35 26.51 -7.72 -9.12
C PRO A 35 25.06 -7.99 -9.50
N LEU A 36 24.14 -7.09 -9.13
CA LEU A 36 22.76 -7.16 -9.60
C LEU A 36 22.72 -6.97 -11.13
N PRO A 37 21.94 -7.81 -11.86
CA PRO A 37 21.82 -7.72 -13.33
C PRO A 37 21.35 -6.37 -13.85
N ALA A 38 20.64 -5.59 -13.04
CA ALA A 38 20.17 -4.26 -13.43
C ALA A 38 20.20 -3.28 -12.26
N LYS A 39 20.50 -2.02 -12.58
CA LYS A 39 20.40 -0.92 -11.62
C LYS A 39 18.93 -0.75 -11.20
N GLN A 40 18.68 -0.71 -9.91
CA GLN A 40 17.34 -0.40 -9.38
C GLN A 40 17.25 1.10 -9.12
N THR A 41 16.38 1.79 -9.85
CA THR A 41 15.98 3.15 -9.52
C THR A 41 14.74 3.10 -8.64
N ALA A 42 14.77 3.85 -7.55
CA ALA A 42 13.57 4.06 -6.74
C ALA A 42 12.51 4.78 -7.61
N ARG A 43 11.26 4.36 -7.46
CA ARG A 43 10.17 5.06 -8.10
C ARG A 43 9.74 6.21 -7.19
N ASP A 44 9.60 7.40 -7.73
CA ASP A 44 9.25 8.66 -7.06
C ASP A 44 7.95 9.30 -7.56
N ARG A 45 7.14 8.54 -8.31
CA ARG A 45 5.87 8.99 -8.89
C ARG A 45 4.92 9.52 -7.82
N VAL A 46 4.56 10.79 -7.89
CA VAL A 46 3.48 11.47 -7.19
C VAL A 46 2.42 11.84 -8.20
N LEU A 47 1.15 11.65 -7.88
CA LEU A 47 0.03 12.04 -8.73
C LEU A 47 -0.24 13.54 -8.57
N SER A 48 -0.58 14.22 -9.66
CA SER A 48 -1.12 15.56 -9.59
C SER A 48 -2.53 15.54 -8.98
N ASP A 49 -3.02 16.70 -8.55
CA ASP A 49 -4.36 16.81 -7.98
C ASP A 49 -5.44 16.44 -9.00
N ASP A 50 -5.25 16.79 -10.29
CA ASP A 50 -6.13 16.38 -11.39
C ASP A 50 -6.09 14.87 -11.65
N GLU A 51 -4.90 14.26 -11.67
CA GLU A 51 -4.77 12.81 -11.82
C GLU A 51 -5.43 12.06 -10.66
N LEU A 52 -5.22 12.53 -9.41
CA LEU A 52 -5.84 11.95 -8.22
C LEU A 52 -7.37 12.06 -8.31
N ALA A 53 -7.89 13.23 -8.66
CA ALA A 53 -9.32 13.45 -8.81
C ALA A 53 -9.93 12.51 -9.85
N ARG A 54 -9.32 12.37 -11.04
CA ARG A 54 -9.79 11.45 -12.09
C ARG A 54 -9.76 9.98 -11.64
N ILE A 55 -8.74 9.58 -10.91
CA ILE A 55 -8.64 8.22 -10.36
C ILE A 55 -9.76 7.97 -9.35
N ILE A 56 -10.01 8.92 -8.43
CA ILE A 56 -11.07 8.79 -7.42
C ILE A 56 -12.46 8.77 -8.08
N LEU A 57 -12.72 9.63 -9.06
CA LEU A 57 -13.98 9.60 -9.81
C LEU A 57 -14.20 8.27 -10.53
N ALA A 58 -13.15 7.73 -11.18
CA ALA A 58 -13.21 6.42 -11.81
C ALA A 58 -13.43 5.28 -10.78
N ALA A 59 -12.80 5.37 -9.61
CA ALA A 59 -12.96 4.41 -8.52
C ALA A 59 -14.43 4.41 -8.00
N ARG A 60 -15.01 5.58 -7.78
CA ARG A 60 -16.42 5.74 -7.38
C ARG A 60 -17.40 5.22 -8.43
N HIS A 61 -17.11 5.47 -9.70
CA HIS A 61 -17.95 4.96 -10.79
C HIS A 61 -17.91 3.44 -10.92
N ILE A 62 -16.75 2.82 -10.74
CA ILE A 62 -16.62 1.36 -10.72
C ILE A 62 -17.33 0.78 -9.49
N GLY A 63 -17.25 1.47 -8.37
CA GLY A 63 -17.84 1.06 -7.11
C GLY A 63 -17.33 -0.27 -6.57
N GLY A 64 -18.03 -0.78 -5.57
CA GLY A 64 -17.75 -2.06 -4.92
C GLY A 64 -16.35 -2.13 -4.26
N PRO A 65 -15.92 -3.31 -3.80
CA PRO A 65 -14.76 -3.42 -2.93
C PRO A 65 -13.48 -2.80 -3.47
N TYR A 66 -13.26 -2.83 -4.80
CA TYR A 66 -12.04 -2.25 -5.36
C TYR A 66 -12.06 -0.73 -5.43
N GLY A 67 -13.21 -0.14 -5.81
CA GLY A 67 -13.38 1.32 -5.80
C GLY A 67 -13.18 1.88 -4.40
N ASP A 68 -13.82 1.24 -3.42
CA ASP A 68 -13.73 1.61 -2.02
C ASP A 68 -12.30 1.47 -1.46
N ILE A 69 -11.57 0.41 -1.83
CA ILE A 69 -10.15 0.25 -1.50
C ILE A 69 -9.32 1.41 -2.05
N VAL A 70 -9.54 1.83 -3.29
CA VAL A 70 -8.77 2.92 -3.91
C VAL A 70 -9.03 4.25 -3.19
N GLU A 71 -10.30 4.54 -2.86
CA GLU A 71 -10.65 5.73 -2.05
C GLU A 71 -10.00 5.67 -0.66
N MET A 72 -10.11 4.55 0.06
CA MET A 72 -9.48 4.39 1.38
C MET A 72 -7.96 4.53 1.34
N LEU A 73 -7.30 4.00 0.30
CA LEU A 73 -5.86 4.18 0.12
C LEU A 73 -5.47 5.65 -0.08
N ALA A 74 -6.26 6.41 -0.83
CA ALA A 74 -6.03 7.84 -1.04
C ALA A 74 -6.26 8.66 0.23
N LEU A 75 -7.33 8.36 0.98
CA LEU A 75 -7.75 9.09 2.18
C LEU A 75 -6.87 8.82 3.39
N THR A 76 -6.37 7.59 3.54
CA THR A 76 -5.62 7.17 4.75
C THR A 76 -4.13 7.04 4.52
N GLY A 77 -3.69 6.90 3.27
CA GLY A 77 -2.28 6.63 2.94
C GLY A 77 -1.79 5.27 3.42
N GLN A 78 -2.65 4.35 3.88
CA GLN A 78 -2.23 3.06 4.40
C GLN A 78 -1.75 2.11 3.30
N ARG A 79 -1.14 0.96 3.67
CA ARG A 79 -0.65 0.00 2.68
C ARG A 79 -1.80 -0.80 2.07
N ARG A 80 -1.65 -1.19 0.80
CA ARG A 80 -2.66 -1.94 0.05
C ARG A 80 -3.21 -3.14 0.82
N GLU A 81 -2.33 -3.96 1.40
CA GLU A 81 -2.74 -5.16 2.13
C GLU A 81 -3.42 -4.82 3.47
N GLU A 82 -3.03 -3.73 4.11
CA GLU A 82 -3.68 -3.25 5.33
C GLU A 82 -5.14 -2.87 5.03
N VAL A 83 -5.37 -2.08 3.96
CA VAL A 83 -6.73 -1.68 3.54
C VAL A 83 -7.53 -2.88 3.04
N ALA A 84 -6.99 -3.65 2.09
CA ALA A 84 -7.73 -4.73 1.44
C ALA A 84 -8.16 -5.86 2.39
N ARG A 85 -7.41 -6.04 3.47
CA ARG A 85 -7.68 -7.07 4.50
C ARG A 85 -8.30 -6.48 5.77
N CYS A 86 -8.80 -5.25 5.71
CA CYS A 86 -9.51 -4.63 6.81
C CYS A 86 -10.76 -5.44 7.18
N THR A 87 -10.96 -5.66 8.47
CA THR A 87 -12.12 -6.36 9.03
C THR A 87 -12.97 -5.41 9.86
N TRP A 88 -14.25 -5.71 10.06
CA TRP A 88 -15.17 -4.82 10.78
C TRP A 88 -14.82 -4.67 12.26
N ASP A 89 -14.26 -5.71 12.89
CA ASP A 89 -13.78 -5.66 14.28
C ASP A 89 -12.58 -4.74 14.50
N GLU A 90 -11.90 -4.31 13.45
CA GLU A 90 -10.85 -3.29 13.50
C GLU A 90 -11.40 -1.85 13.44
N ILE A 91 -12.68 -1.66 13.07
CA ILE A 91 -13.29 -0.36 12.84
C ILE A 91 -14.16 0.06 14.03
N HIS A 92 -13.79 1.17 14.65
CA HIS A 92 -14.54 1.80 15.72
C HIS A 92 -15.23 3.06 15.18
N MET A 93 -16.48 2.91 14.71
CA MET A 93 -17.23 4.00 14.05
C MET A 93 -17.49 5.18 14.98
N ASP A 94 -17.77 4.92 16.26
CA ASP A 94 -18.08 5.96 17.26
C ASP A 94 -16.89 6.88 17.53
N THR A 95 -15.70 6.32 17.57
CA THR A 95 -14.44 7.06 17.79
C THR A 95 -13.74 7.45 16.49
N ARG A 96 -14.22 6.96 15.35
CA ARG A 96 -13.62 7.14 14.02
C ARG A 96 -12.16 6.68 13.97
N ILE A 97 -11.90 5.52 14.56
CA ILE A 97 -10.57 4.92 14.59
C ILE A 97 -10.62 3.55 13.92
N TRP A 98 -9.68 3.32 13.02
CA TRP A 98 -9.35 2.00 12.49
C TRP A 98 -8.07 1.50 13.19
N THR A 99 -8.15 0.40 13.92
CA THR A 99 -7.03 -0.19 14.66
C THR A 99 -6.48 -1.39 13.91
N ILE A 100 -5.31 -1.25 13.29
CA ILE A 100 -4.62 -2.34 12.61
C ILE A 100 -3.79 -3.11 13.63
N ALA A 101 -4.06 -4.40 13.80
CA ALA A 101 -3.35 -5.25 14.74
C ALA A 101 -1.85 -5.40 14.36
N SER A 102 -0.99 -5.63 15.37
CA SER A 102 0.47 -5.74 15.21
C SER A 102 0.89 -6.79 14.16
N GLU A 103 0.19 -7.90 14.12
CA GLU A 103 0.43 -9.06 13.22
C GLU A 103 0.22 -8.69 11.75
N ARG A 104 -0.60 -7.66 11.49
CA ARG A 104 -0.93 -7.18 10.14
C ARG A 104 -0.04 -6.04 9.67
N THR A 105 0.72 -5.44 10.56
CA THR A 105 1.62 -4.32 10.24
C THR A 105 3.02 -4.81 9.90
N LYS A 106 3.72 -4.12 8.99
CA LYS A 106 5.08 -4.49 8.58
C LYS A 106 6.10 -4.39 9.73
N ASN A 107 5.86 -3.55 10.72
CA ASN A 107 6.78 -3.29 11.84
C ASN A 107 6.35 -3.99 13.14
N SER A 108 5.35 -4.88 13.08
CA SER A 108 4.83 -5.65 14.22
C SER A 108 4.40 -4.77 15.41
N LYS A 109 3.87 -3.58 15.12
CA LYS A 109 3.28 -2.66 16.11
C LYS A 109 1.85 -2.33 15.69
N ALA A 110 0.92 -2.39 16.62
CA ALA A 110 -0.46 -1.96 16.37
C ALA A 110 -0.46 -0.50 15.89
N HIS A 111 -1.37 -0.17 14.98
CA HIS A 111 -1.45 1.13 14.37
C HIS A 111 -2.88 1.66 14.36
N MET A 112 -3.07 2.85 14.90
CA MET A 112 -4.34 3.55 14.88
C MET A 112 -4.39 4.55 13.73
N VAL A 113 -5.41 4.43 12.90
CA VAL A 113 -5.68 5.31 11.76
C VAL A 113 -6.93 6.13 12.08
N HIS A 114 -6.81 7.44 12.15
CA HIS A 114 -7.96 8.32 12.28
C HIS A 114 -8.71 8.42 10.95
N LEU A 115 -10.03 8.24 11.01
CA LEU A 115 -10.89 8.25 9.83
C LEU A 115 -11.52 9.63 9.65
N SER A 116 -11.30 10.24 8.49
CA SER A 116 -12.00 11.45 8.07
C SER A 116 -13.47 11.15 7.78
N ASP A 117 -14.30 12.19 7.66
CA ASP A 117 -15.72 12.04 7.27
C ASP A 117 -15.85 11.26 5.96
N GLN A 118 -15.00 11.56 4.97
CA GLN A 118 -14.99 10.86 3.68
C GLN A 118 -14.60 9.37 3.84
N ALA A 119 -13.67 9.05 4.73
CA ALA A 119 -13.31 7.65 4.99
C ALA A 119 -14.46 6.89 5.68
N VAL A 120 -15.17 7.55 6.59
CA VAL A 120 -16.39 7.00 7.22
C VAL A 120 -17.47 6.77 6.16
N GLU A 121 -17.69 7.70 5.23
CA GLU A 121 -18.65 7.52 4.12
C GLU A 121 -18.33 6.30 3.27
N VAL A 122 -17.05 6.03 2.98
CA VAL A 122 -16.62 4.81 2.27
C VAL A 122 -16.98 3.57 3.06
N LEU A 123 -16.73 3.56 4.37
CA LEU A 123 -17.06 2.43 5.25
C LEU A 123 -18.58 2.20 5.35
N VAL A 124 -19.37 3.27 5.48
CA VAL A 124 -20.83 3.18 5.51
C VAL A 124 -21.36 2.58 4.20
N ARG A 125 -20.81 3.01 3.06
CA ARG A 125 -21.19 2.48 1.74
C ARG A 125 -20.80 1.01 1.57
N ALA A 126 -19.66 0.61 2.13
CA ALA A 126 -19.15 -0.77 2.07
C ALA A 126 -19.80 -1.70 3.10
N LYS A 127 -20.62 -1.17 4.01
CA LYS A 127 -21.20 -1.96 5.11
C LYS A 127 -22.10 -3.05 4.58
N ASP A 128 -21.79 -4.28 4.99
CA ASP A 128 -22.57 -5.48 4.78
C ASP A 128 -22.48 -6.30 6.07
N ASP A 129 -23.60 -6.52 6.73
CA ASP A 129 -23.65 -7.11 8.08
C ASP A 129 -23.23 -8.60 8.09
N ASP A 130 -23.22 -9.26 6.93
CA ASP A 130 -22.88 -10.68 6.79
C ASP A 130 -21.40 -10.91 6.41
N THR A 131 -20.56 -9.86 6.43
CA THR A 131 -19.18 -9.97 5.99
C THR A 131 -18.17 -9.75 7.11
N GLN A 132 -17.11 -10.58 7.16
CA GLN A 132 -15.98 -10.35 8.05
C GLN A 132 -15.09 -9.21 7.53
N PHE A 133 -14.80 -9.23 6.23
CA PHE A 133 -13.93 -8.23 5.59
C PHE A 133 -14.74 -7.04 5.09
N VAL A 134 -14.27 -5.83 5.38
CA VAL A 134 -14.89 -4.58 4.92
C VAL A 134 -14.95 -4.53 3.39
N PHE A 135 -13.86 -4.91 2.71
CA PHE A 135 -13.77 -4.87 1.26
C PHE A 135 -13.72 -6.29 0.69
N SER A 136 -14.89 -6.91 0.58
CA SER A 136 -15.05 -8.27 0.08
C SER A 136 -16.12 -8.34 -1.01
N LYS A 137 -15.99 -9.30 -1.92
CA LYS A 137 -17.07 -9.68 -2.85
C LYS A 137 -17.92 -10.84 -2.34
N THR A 138 -17.37 -11.62 -1.44
CA THR A 138 -17.96 -12.89 -0.98
C THR A 138 -18.23 -12.91 0.51
N GLY A 139 -17.82 -11.84 1.22
CA GLY A 139 -17.87 -11.77 2.68
C GLY A 139 -16.78 -12.56 3.41
N THR A 140 -16.33 -13.65 2.82
CA THR A 140 -15.43 -14.63 3.47
C THR A 140 -13.95 -14.35 3.20
N PHE A 141 -13.63 -13.76 2.04
CA PHE A 141 -12.23 -13.51 1.64
C PHE A 141 -11.99 -12.04 1.35
N ALA A 142 -10.83 -11.56 1.78
CA ALA A 142 -10.35 -10.24 1.40
C ALA A 142 -10.21 -10.09 -0.13
N PHE A 143 -10.34 -8.86 -0.64
CA PHE A 143 -10.24 -8.59 -2.08
C PHE A 143 -8.85 -8.95 -2.63
N GLN A 144 -8.79 -9.72 -3.73
CA GLN A 144 -7.53 -10.20 -4.33
C GLN A 144 -7.36 -9.82 -5.81
N ASN A 145 -8.42 -9.49 -6.52
CA ASN A 145 -8.39 -9.32 -7.99
C ASN A 145 -7.94 -7.92 -8.44
N PHE A 146 -6.78 -7.45 -7.95
CA PHE A 146 -6.28 -6.10 -8.18
C PHE A 146 -5.94 -5.78 -9.64
N GLY A 147 -5.38 -6.72 -10.40
CA GLY A 147 -4.89 -6.48 -11.75
C GLY A 147 -5.99 -6.07 -12.74
N PRO A 148 -7.03 -6.88 -12.93
CA PRO A 148 -8.16 -6.53 -13.79
C PRO A 148 -8.90 -5.28 -13.35
N ALA A 149 -9.11 -5.10 -12.03
CA ALA A 149 -9.81 -3.95 -11.49
C ALA A 149 -9.00 -2.65 -11.71
N LYS A 150 -7.67 -2.71 -11.52
CA LYS A 150 -6.76 -1.58 -11.80
C LYS A 150 -6.85 -1.14 -13.27
N ARG A 151 -6.86 -2.09 -14.22
CA ARG A 151 -6.99 -1.77 -15.64
C ARG A 151 -8.28 -1.03 -15.97
N LYS A 152 -9.40 -1.35 -15.30
CA LYS A 152 -10.66 -0.61 -15.48
C LYS A 152 -10.52 0.85 -15.04
N ILE A 153 -9.93 1.09 -13.87
CA ILE A 153 -9.67 2.47 -13.41
C ILE A 153 -8.72 3.21 -14.38
N ASP A 154 -7.67 2.54 -14.89
CA ASP A 154 -6.74 3.15 -15.84
C ASP A 154 -7.45 3.62 -17.10
N LEU A 155 -8.31 2.77 -17.66
CA LEU A 155 -9.09 3.12 -18.85
C LEU A 155 -10.05 4.28 -18.60
N MET A 156 -10.74 4.28 -17.46
CA MET A 156 -11.76 5.29 -17.16
C MET A 156 -11.16 6.63 -16.77
N SER A 157 -10.10 6.63 -15.97
CA SER A 157 -9.43 7.85 -15.52
C SER A 157 -8.55 8.48 -16.62
N GLY A 158 -8.12 7.71 -17.61
CA GLY A 158 -7.12 8.11 -18.58
C GLY A 158 -5.73 8.37 -17.96
N VAL A 159 -5.51 7.97 -16.71
CA VAL A 159 -4.22 8.14 -16.01
C VAL A 159 -3.39 6.89 -16.16
N GLY A 160 -2.32 6.98 -16.96
CA GLY A 160 -1.38 5.89 -17.16
C GLY A 160 -0.27 5.83 -16.10
N THR A 161 0.46 4.70 -16.11
CA THR A 161 1.74 4.53 -15.38
C THR A 161 1.72 4.73 -13.87
N TRP A 162 0.56 4.80 -13.20
CA TRP A 162 0.46 4.84 -11.74
C TRP A 162 0.26 3.45 -11.12
N ARG A 163 0.57 3.34 -9.83
CA ARG A 163 0.38 2.13 -9.01
C ARG A 163 -0.37 2.49 -7.73
N LEU A 164 -1.04 1.53 -7.10
CA LEU A 164 -1.73 1.77 -5.82
C LEU A 164 -0.82 2.38 -4.74
N HIS A 165 0.46 2.01 -4.72
CA HIS A 165 1.41 2.59 -3.77
C HIS A 165 1.75 4.06 -4.04
N ASP A 166 1.50 4.55 -5.25
CA ASP A 166 1.70 5.98 -5.57
C ASP A 166 0.63 6.86 -4.90
N LEU A 167 -0.57 6.32 -4.58
CA LEU A 167 -1.57 7.00 -3.74
C LEU A 167 -0.98 7.36 -2.36
N ARG A 168 -0.27 6.42 -1.75
CA ARG A 168 0.40 6.67 -0.46
C ARG A 168 1.52 7.72 -0.58
N ARG A 169 2.30 7.72 -1.68
CA ARG A 169 3.28 8.77 -1.94
C ARG A 169 2.62 10.13 -2.14
N THR A 170 1.52 10.16 -2.87
CA THR A 170 0.73 11.38 -3.08
C THR A 170 0.17 11.91 -1.76
N CYS A 171 -0.30 11.04 -0.87
CA CYS A 171 -0.73 11.40 0.48
C CYS A 171 0.42 12.05 1.27
N VAL A 172 1.63 11.48 1.27
CA VAL A 172 2.82 12.07 1.92
C VAL A 172 3.13 13.46 1.36
N SER A 173 3.18 13.57 0.02
CA SER A 173 3.46 14.87 -0.63
C SER A 173 2.35 15.89 -0.36
N GLY A 174 1.09 15.45 -0.27
CA GLY A 174 -0.04 16.29 0.14
C GLY A 174 0.11 16.81 1.57
N MET A 175 0.47 15.95 2.51
CA MET A 175 0.75 16.35 3.89
C MET A 175 1.89 17.37 3.97
N ALA A 176 2.98 17.16 3.23
CA ALA A 176 4.10 18.10 3.17
C ALA A 176 3.67 19.47 2.61
N ARG A 177 2.87 19.50 1.52
CA ARG A 177 2.30 20.75 0.96
C ARG A 177 1.41 21.50 1.96
N LEU A 178 0.74 20.77 2.84
CA LEU A 178 -0.09 21.34 3.92
C LEU A 178 0.73 21.75 5.17
N GLY A 179 2.06 21.65 5.12
CA GLY A 179 2.93 22.01 6.24
C GLY A 179 2.91 21.01 7.40
N ILE A 180 2.42 19.79 7.20
CA ILE A 180 2.44 18.74 8.22
C ILE A 180 3.89 18.31 8.46
N ALA A 181 4.34 18.37 9.70
CA ALA A 181 5.70 18.03 10.07
C ALA A 181 6.03 16.57 9.70
N PRO A 182 7.23 16.27 9.15
CA PRO A 182 7.59 14.93 8.67
C PRO A 182 7.38 13.81 9.69
N HIS A 183 7.71 14.06 10.96
CA HIS A 183 7.52 13.06 12.02
C HIS A 183 6.04 12.74 12.31
N VAL A 184 5.12 13.68 12.03
CA VAL A 184 3.68 13.46 12.15
C VAL A 184 3.22 12.60 10.96
N ALA A 185 3.65 12.94 9.73
CA ALA A 185 3.37 12.13 8.54
C ALA A 185 3.89 10.69 8.68
N ASP A 186 5.09 10.50 9.26
CA ASP A 186 5.64 9.17 9.56
C ASP A 186 4.75 8.37 10.53
N LYS A 187 4.25 9.02 11.59
CA LYS A 187 3.31 8.38 12.53
C LYS A 187 2.00 7.99 11.84
N ILE A 188 1.40 8.89 11.05
CA ILE A 188 0.17 8.63 10.29
C ILE A 188 0.34 7.41 9.37
N LEU A 189 1.53 7.25 8.79
CA LEU A 189 1.82 6.17 7.85
C LEU A 189 2.44 4.93 8.50
N ASN A 190 2.61 4.89 9.81
CA ASN A 190 3.30 3.81 10.50
C ASN A 190 4.69 3.52 9.89
N HIS A 191 5.45 4.60 9.61
CA HIS A 191 6.85 4.50 9.25
C HIS A 191 7.72 4.44 10.51
N GLN A 192 8.77 3.63 10.49
CA GLN A 192 9.82 3.75 11.51
C GLN A 192 10.62 5.02 11.24
N THR A 193 10.80 5.84 12.26
CA THR A 193 11.56 7.10 12.20
C THR A 193 12.91 6.88 11.52
N GLY A 194 13.18 7.66 10.50
CA GLY A 194 14.48 7.72 9.80
C GLY A 194 14.45 7.45 8.30
N THR A 195 13.31 7.23 7.68
CA THR A 195 13.28 6.83 6.26
C THR A 195 12.21 7.54 5.43
N ILE A 196 12.06 8.85 5.56
CA ILE A 196 11.48 9.62 4.45
C ILE A 196 12.64 9.92 3.51
N SER A 197 12.98 8.94 2.67
CA SER A 197 13.89 9.17 1.55
C SER A 197 13.06 9.58 0.33
N GLY A 198 13.30 10.74 -0.20
CA GLY A 198 13.08 11.07 -1.60
C GLY A 198 11.93 12.00 -1.95
N VAL A 199 10.88 12.21 -1.16
CA VAL A 199 9.75 13.06 -1.61
C VAL A 199 9.36 14.16 -0.60
N ALA A 200 9.75 14.06 0.64
CA ALA A 200 9.49 15.06 1.68
C ALA A 200 10.75 15.90 2.04
N ALA A 201 11.77 15.89 1.21
CA ALA A 201 13.00 16.66 1.38
C ALA A 201 13.08 17.87 0.43
N VAL A 202 11.91 18.45 0.06
CA VAL A 202 11.84 19.71 -0.69
C VAL A 202 11.15 20.76 0.17
#